data_5bd843ed8a92f7c1b3399d3e57658698
#
_entry.id   5bd843ed8a92f7c1b3399d3e57658698
#
_cell.length_a   1.000
_cell.length_b   1.000
_cell.length_c   1.000
_cell.angle_alpha   90.00
_cell.angle_beta   90.00
_cell.angle_gamma   90.00
#
_symmetry.space_group_name_H-M   'P 1'
#
loop_
_entity.id
_entity.type
_entity.pdbx_description
1 polymer ?
#
loop_
_entity_poly.entity_id
_entity_poly.type
_entity_poly.pdbx_seq_one_letter_code
_entity_poly.pdbx_strand_id
1 'polypeptide(L)'
;VFGVLFPAVCGILAGTSMSGDLRKPSKSIPKGTNWALAFTFFVYALVFVILAGTVPRESFYVNLTIVESVSRWPSIVLLGELASCAFSALMGVMACAKVLQAIARDDLLPFLAPFSQGTVQSDVPTYAVLFTASFCQLVLLLDSINLIAQLVTMTTLLTFGVLSAATCALKAG
;
A
#
# COMPACT_ATOMS: atom_id res chain seq x y z
N VAL A 1 6.92 -17.50 -5.26
CA VAL A 1 6.48 -16.58 -6.33
C VAL A 1 5.32 -15.72 -5.85
N PHE A 2 4.18 -16.30 -5.41
CA PHE A 2 3.00 -15.53 -4.97
C PHE A 2 3.29 -14.55 -3.84
N GLY A 3 4.01 -14.96 -2.81
CA GLY A 3 4.35 -14.11 -1.65
C GLY A 3 5.23 -12.91 -1.97
N VAL A 4 5.94 -12.91 -3.11
CA VAL A 4 6.75 -11.78 -3.59
C VAL A 4 5.97 -10.90 -4.55
N LEU A 5 5.10 -11.51 -5.39
CA LEU A 5 4.28 -10.78 -6.36
C LEU A 5 3.12 -10.03 -5.69
N PHE A 6 2.52 -10.60 -4.66
CA PHE A 6 1.32 -10.07 -4.03
C PHE A 6 1.48 -8.63 -3.49
N PRO A 7 2.58 -8.26 -2.79
CA PRO A 7 2.79 -6.89 -2.34
C PRO A 7 2.83 -5.85 -3.46
N ALA A 8 3.28 -6.25 -4.67
CA ALA A 8 3.35 -5.35 -5.82
C ALA A 8 1.97 -4.93 -6.36
N VAL A 9 0.94 -5.76 -6.14
CA VAL A 9 -0.44 -5.49 -6.59
C VAL A 9 -1.39 -5.15 -5.42
N CYS A 10 -0.87 -5.10 -4.21
CA CYS A 10 -1.62 -4.76 -3.01
C CYS A 10 -1.75 -3.24 -2.86
N GLY A 11 -2.95 -2.74 -2.56
CA GLY A 11 -3.17 -1.29 -2.38
C GLY A 11 -4.63 -0.87 -2.41
N ILE A 12 -5.54 -1.81 -2.64
CA ILE A 12 -6.98 -1.54 -2.76
C ILE A 12 -7.55 -0.86 -1.51
N LEU A 13 -7.04 -1.23 -0.33
CA LEU A 13 -7.49 -0.68 0.95
C LEU A 13 -6.99 0.74 1.24
N ALA A 14 -5.99 1.25 0.50
CA ALA A 14 -5.48 2.61 0.71
C ALA A 14 -6.57 3.69 0.52
N GLY A 15 -7.48 3.49 -0.43
CA GLY A 15 -8.61 4.38 -0.64
C GLY A 15 -9.63 4.37 0.51
N THR A 16 -9.82 3.22 1.16
CA THR A 16 -10.77 3.08 2.28
C THR A 16 -10.24 3.72 3.56
N SER A 17 -8.95 3.69 3.82
CA SER A 17 -8.33 4.32 4.99
C SER A 17 -8.46 5.86 5.00
N MET A 18 -8.68 6.47 3.81
CA MET A 18 -8.91 7.90 3.66
C MET A 18 -10.40 8.27 3.49
N SER A 19 -11.31 7.38 3.84
CA SER A 19 -12.76 7.61 3.69
C SER A 19 -13.28 8.84 4.46
N GLY A 20 -12.67 9.16 5.60
CA GLY A 20 -13.02 10.31 6.42
C GLY A 20 -12.79 11.67 5.76
N ASP A 21 -11.85 11.74 4.79
CA ASP A 21 -11.50 13.00 4.10
C ASP A 21 -12.41 13.27 2.87
N LEU A 22 -13.26 12.31 2.51
CA LEU A 22 -14.07 12.37 1.30
C LEU A 22 -15.52 12.82 1.60
N ARG A 23 -16.03 13.78 0.82
CA ARG A 23 -17.40 14.28 0.96
C ARG A 23 -18.49 13.22 0.72
N LYS A 24 -18.25 12.24 -0.18
CA LYS A 24 -19.17 11.13 -0.50
C LYS A 24 -18.37 9.83 -0.70
N PRO A 25 -17.86 9.22 0.38
CA PRO A 25 -16.97 8.06 0.28
C PRO A 25 -17.61 6.85 -0.40
N SER A 26 -18.87 6.56 -0.10
CA SER A 26 -19.60 5.39 -0.63
C SER A 26 -19.74 5.36 -2.16
N LYS A 27 -19.70 6.51 -2.83
CA LYS A 27 -19.75 6.60 -4.31
C LYS A 27 -18.36 6.82 -4.91
N SER A 28 -17.53 7.63 -4.26
CA SER A 28 -16.21 8.02 -4.79
C SER A 28 -15.19 6.89 -4.69
N ILE A 29 -15.18 6.15 -3.58
CA ILE A 29 -14.20 5.06 -3.38
C ILE A 29 -14.40 3.93 -4.41
N PRO A 30 -15.59 3.32 -4.58
CA PRO A 30 -15.75 2.23 -5.54
C PRO A 30 -15.46 2.67 -6.98
N LYS A 31 -15.93 3.88 -7.36
CA LYS A 31 -15.67 4.40 -8.70
C LYS A 31 -14.19 4.68 -8.96
N GLY A 32 -13.51 5.33 -8.01
CA GLY A 32 -12.08 5.63 -8.10
C GLY A 32 -11.24 4.36 -8.13
N THR A 33 -11.54 3.40 -7.25
CA THR A 33 -10.83 2.12 -7.18
C THR A 33 -10.98 1.31 -8.47
N ASN A 34 -12.19 1.20 -9.04
CA ASN A 34 -12.41 0.47 -10.28
C ASN A 34 -11.69 1.11 -11.47
N TRP A 35 -11.69 2.45 -11.56
CA TRP A 35 -10.93 3.15 -12.60
C TRP A 35 -9.42 2.97 -12.43
N ALA A 36 -8.92 3.08 -11.20
CA ALA A 36 -7.52 2.85 -10.90
C ALA A 36 -7.08 1.43 -11.25
N LEU A 37 -7.89 0.42 -10.89
CA LEU A 37 -7.62 -0.98 -11.23
C LEU A 37 -7.60 -1.22 -12.74
N ALA A 38 -8.58 -0.70 -13.47
CA ALA A 38 -8.64 -0.85 -14.92
C ALA A 38 -7.44 -0.19 -15.61
N PHE A 39 -7.09 1.03 -15.19
CA PHE A 39 -5.94 1.75 -15.72
C PHE A 39 -4.61 1.04 -15.41
N THR A 40 -4.42 0.63 -14.16
CA THR A 40 -3.20 -0.06 -13.72
C THR A 40 -3.04 -1.40 -14.44
N PHE A 41 -4.14 -2.16 -14.58
CA PHE A 41 -4.13 -3.42 -15.33
C PHE A 41 -3.71 -3.21 -16.78
N PHE A 42 -4.25 -2.19 -17.44
CA PHE A 42 -3.88 -1.87 -18.83
C PHE A 42 -2.40 -1.51 -18.95
N VAL A 43 -1.88 -0.66 -18.04
CA VAL A 43 -0.47 -0.27 -18.02
C VAL A 43 0.43 -1.48 -17.78
N TYR A 44 0.11 -2.34 -16.82
CA TYR A 44 0.88 -3.56 -16.57
C TYR A 44 0.86 -4.50 -17.76
N ALA A 45 -0.29 -4.73 -18.39
CA ALA A 45 -0.40 -5.58 -19.57
C ALA A 45 0.47 -5.02 -20.72
N LEU A 46 0.45 -3.72 -20.94
CA LEU A 46 1.24 -3.05 -21.96
C LEU A 46 2.74 -3.20 -21.69
N VAL A 47 3.19 -2.93 -20.46
CA VAL A 47 4.59 -3.09 -20.07
C VAL A 47 5.02 -4.55 -20.23
N PHE A 48 4.18 -5.50 -19.85
CA PHE A 48 4.46 -6.93 -19.97
C PHE A 48 4.66 -7.35 -21.42
N VAL A 49 3.80 -6.89 -22.33
CA VAL A 49 3.89 -7.17 -23.78
C VAL A 49 5.16 -6.57 -24.37
N ILE A 50 5.49 -5.33 -24.01
CA ILE A 50 6.72 -4.68 -24.49
C ILE A 50 7.96 -5.43 -24.02
N LEU A 51 8.04 -5.76 -22.72
CA LEU A 51 9.19 -6.48 -22.18
C LEU A 51 9.32 -7.89 -22.77
N ALA A 52 8.20 -8.61 -22.96
CA ALA A 52 8.20 -9.92 -23.57
C ALA A 52 8.68 -9.92 -25.02
N GLY A 53 8.44 -8.82 -25.75
CA GLY A 53 8.88 -8.67 -27.14
C GLY A 53 10.31 -8.16 -27.32
N THR A 54 10.86 -7.48 -26.30
CA THR A 54 12.15 -6.78 -26.42
C THR A 54 13.30 -7.44 -25.67
N VAL A 55 13.00 -8.23 -24.62
CA VAL A 55 14.00 -8.78 -23.71
C VAL A 55 14.08 -10.29 -23.79
N PRO A 56 15.26 -10.91 -24.00
CA PRO A 56 15.43 -12.35 -23.95
C PRO A 56 15.16 -12.91 -22.55
N ARG A 57 14.56 -14.08 -22.49
CA ARG A 57 14.13 -14.72 -21.23
C ARG A 57 15.26 -14.90 -20.21
N GLU A 58 16.46 -15.14 -20.65
CA GLU A 58 17.63 -15.37 -19.78
C GLU A 58 17.99 -14.12 -18.97
N SER A 59 17.81 -12.93 -19.55
CA SER A 59 18.11 -11.66 -18.87
C SER A 59 17.23 -11.41 -17.66
N PHE A 60 15.98 -11.93 -17.64
CA PHE A 60 15.09 -11.80 -16.48
C PHE A 60 15.55 -12.56 -15.24
N TYR A 61 16.39 -13.58 -15.40
CA TYR A 61 16.89 -14.34 -14.26
C TYR A 61 18.17 -13.72 -13.65
N VAL A 62 18.88 -12.93 -14.44
CA VAL A 62 20.18 -12.36 -14.06
C VAL A 62 20.07 -10.91 -13.59
N ASN A 63 19.19 -10.11 -14.24
CA ASN A 63 19.06 -8.68 -13.96
C ASN A 63 17.74 -8.36 -13.24
N LEU A 64 17.85 -7.92 -11.99
CA LEU A 64 16.71 -7.45 -11.20
C LEU A 64 16.19 -6.07 -11.69
N THR A 65 17.08 -5.25 -12.29
CA THR A 65 16.76 -3.89 -12.79
C THR A 65 16.66 -3.86 -14.32
N ILE A 66 15.92 -4.83 -14.88
CA ILE A 66 15.87 -5.03 -16.33
C ILE A 66 15.25 -3.83 -17.07
N VAL A 67 14.27 -3.17 -16.48
CA VAL A 67 13.60 -1.99 -17.06
C VAL A 67 14.58 -0.82 -17.18
N GLU A 68 15.43 -0.63 -16.18
CA GLU A 68 16.49 0.38 -16.19
C GLU A 68 17.53 0.07 -17.28
N SER A 69 17.98 -1.20 -17.38
CA SER A 69 19.03 -1.62 -18.33
C SER A 69 18.58 -1.55 -19.79
N VAL A 70 17.30 -1.73 -20.08
CA VAL A 70 16.72 -1.67 -21.44
C VAL A 70 16.30 -0.25 -21.82
N SER A 71 16.10 0.62 -20.83
CA SER A 71 15.67 2.00 -21.07
C SER A 71 16.78 2.82 -21.74
N ARG A 72 16.39 3.64 -22.72
CA ARG A 72 17.28 4.62 -23.34
C ARG A 72 17.77 5.70 -22.33
N TRP A 73 17.01 5.92 -21.28
CA TRP A 73 17.25 6.97 -20.28
C TRP A 73 17.12 6.36 -18.87
N PRO A 74 18.12 5.62 -18.37
CA PRO A 74 18.08 4.93 -17.09
C PRO A 74 17.76 5.86 -15.92
N SER A 75 18.31 7.08 -15.95
CA SER A 75 18.10 8.08 -14.87
C SER A 75 16.65 8.49 -14.69
N ILE A 76 15.85 8.52 -15.78
CA ILE A 76 14.42 8.85 -15.68
C ILE A 76 13.65 7.71 -15.03
N VAL A 77 13.99 6.47 -15.36
CA VAL A 77 13.39 5.27 -14.72
C VAL A 77 13.69 5.26 -13.24
N LEU A 78 14.96 5.48 -12.86
CA LEU A 78 15.39 5.53 -11.47
C LEU A 78 14.68 6.64 -10.68
N LEU A 79 14.57 7.84 -11.25
CA LEU A 79 13.81 8.94 -10.63
C LEU A 79 12.32 8.61 -10.46
N GLY A 80 11.72 7.97 -11.46
CA GLY A 80 10.32 7.51 -11.38
C GLY A 80 10.12 6.47 -10.28
N GLU A 81 11.04 5.52 -10.17
CA GLU A 81 11.02 4.49 -9.13
C GLU A 81 11.17 5.09 -7.74
N LEU A 82 12.17 5.96 -7.53
CA LEU A 82 12.37 6.67 -6.26
C LEU A 82 11.15 7.51 -5.86
N ALA A 83 10.58 8.25 -6.80
CA ALA A 83 9.38 9.06 -6.54
C ALA A 83 8.19 8.17 -6.18
N SER A 84 7.97 7.09 -6.92
CA SER A 84 6.88 6.13 -6.66
C SER A 84 7.03 5.48 -5.28
N CYS A 85 8.22 5.02 -4.93
CA CYS A 85 8.51 4.44 -3.62
C CYS A 85 8.29 5.45 -2.48
N ALA A 86 8.76 6.69 -2.66
CA ALA A 86 8.57 7.74 -1.66
C ALA A 86 7.09 8.06 -1.42
N PHE A 87 6.31 8.24 -2.49
CA PHE A 87 4.87 8.46 -2.38
C PHE A 87 4.14 7.27 -1.76
N SER A 88 4.49 6.04 -2.13
CA SER A 88 3.90 4.83 -1.55
C SER A 88 4.19 4.72 -0.05
N ALA A 89 5.41 5.01 0.38
CA ALA A 89 5.80 5.01 1.78
C ALA A 89 5.03 6.07 2.58
N LEU A 90 4.96 7.31 2.08
CA LEU A 90 4.22 8.39 2.72
C LEU A 90 2.73 8.05 2.87
N MET A 91 2.11 7.56 1.80
CA MET A 91 0.70 7.17 1.82
C MET A 91 0.45 5.99 2.76
N GLY A 92 1.35 5.01 2.81
CA GLY A 92 1.27 3.88 3.72
C GLY A 92 1.33 4.30 5.19
N VAL A 93 2.27 5.16 5.55
CA VAL A 93 2.41 5.70 6.92
C VAL A 93 1.16 6.48 7.32
N MET A 94 0.66 7.36 6.43
CA MET A 94 -0.55 8.16 6.69
C MET A 94 -1.80 7.28 6.85
N ALA A 95 -1.97 6.28 5.98
CA ALA A 95 -3.08 5.35 6.06
C ALA A 95 -3.08 4.57 7.38
N CYS A 96 -1.93 4.05 7.78
CA CYS A 96 -1.77 3.32 9.04
C CYS A 96 -2.03 4.22 10.26
N ALA A 97 -1.51 5.45 10.25
CA ALA A 97 -1.71 6.43 11.31
C ALA A 97 -3.19 6.81 11.48
N LYS A 98 -3.95 6.97 10.38
CA LYS A 98 -5.39 7.24 10.44
C LYS A 98 -6.20 6.05 10.98
N VAL A 99 -5.84 4.83 10.62
CA VAL A 99 -6.47 3.64 11.19
C VAL A 99 -6.18 3.54 12.69
N LEU A 100 -4.93 3.79 13.10
CA LEU A 100 -4.56 3.81 14.52
C LEU A 100 -5.34 4.90 15.29
N GLN A 101 -5.48 6.10 14.72
CA GLN A 101 -6.29 7.18 15.28
C GLN A 101 -7.77 6.77 15.44
N ALA A 102 -8.35 6.13 14.41
CA ALA A 102 -9.73 5.67 14.47
C ALA A 102 -9.95 4.65 15.60
N ILE A 103 -9.06 3.66 15.73
CA ILE A 103 -9.11 2.66 16.81
C ILE A 103 -8.95 3.34 18.19
N ALA A 104 -8.08 4.35 18.28
CA ALA A 104 -7.88 5.08 19.52
C ALA A 104 -9.10 5.93 19.91
N ARG A 105 -9.87 6.44 18.94
CA ARG A 105 -11.12 7.21 19.18
C ARG A 105 -12.30 6.33 19.61
N ASP A 106 -12.30 5.07 19.22
CA ASP A 106 -13.33 4.11 19.62
C ASP A 106 -13.17 3.64 21.08
N ASP A 107 -12.16 4.13 21.82
CA ASP A 107 -11.85 3.83 23.23
C ASP A 107 -11.80 2.32 23.58
N LEU A 108 -11.58 1.47 22.55
CA LEU A 108 -11.47 0.04 22.73
C LEU A 108 -10.25 -0.37 23.58
N LEU A 109 -9.20 0.45 23.54
CA LEU A 109 -7.93 0.19 24.22
C LEU A 109 -7.44 1.45 24.93
N PRO A 110 -7.49 1.53 26.26
CA PRO A 110 -7.19 2.74 27.03
C PRO A 110 -5.74 3.24 26.88
N PHE A 111 -4.79 2.37 26.52
CA PHE A 111 -3.40 2.77 26.27
C PHE A 111 -3.19 3.47 24.93
N LEU A 112 -4.17 3.44 24.03
CA LEU A 112 -4.12 4.15 22.75
C LEU A 112 -4.67 5.60 22.83
N ALA A 113 -5.20 6.03 23.96
CA ALA A 113 -5.76 7.36 24.16
C ALA A 113 -4.87 8.54 23.64
N PRO A 114 -3.52 8.52 23.77
CA PRO A 114 -2.68 9.58 23.22
C PRO A 114 -2.75 9.74 21.70
N PHE A 115 -3.10 8.66 20.97
CA PHE A 115 -3.18 8.65 19.51
C PHE A 115 -4.52 9.14 18.96
N SER A 116 -5.53 9.36 19.81
CA SER A 116 -6.84 9.89 19.43
C SER A 116 -6.80 11.35 19.00
N GLN A 117 -5.74 12.08 19.39
CA GLN A 117 -5.58 13.50 19.13
C GLN A 117 -5.21 13.76 17.67
N GLY A 118 -5.90 14.70 17.05
CA GLY A 118 -5.59 15.22 15.71
C GLY A 118 -5.30 16.71 15.74
N THR A 119 -4.68 17.23 14.70
CA THR A 119 -4.39 18.66 14.54
C THR A 119 -5.71 19.44 14.34
N VAL A 120 -5.86 20.58 15.01
CA VAL A 120 -7.09 21.40 15.04
C VAL A 120 -7.60 21.80 13.64
N GLN A 121 -6.70 21.97 12.66
CA GLN A 121 -7.05 22.44 11.31
C GLN A 121 -7.35 21.32 10.30
N SER A 122 -6.68 20.19 10.39
CA SER A 122 -6.74 19.13 9.36
C SER A 122 -6.92 17.71 9.90
N ASP A 123 -7.16 17.59 11.21
CA ASP A 123 -7.35 16.30 11.90
C ASP A 123 -6.26 15.25 11.60
N VAL A 124 -5.03 15.71 11.37
CA VAL A 124 -3.87 14.85 11.13
C VAL A 124 -3.34 14.33 12.47
N PRO A 125 -3.26 13.00 12.65
CA PRO A 125 -2.82 12.38 13.90
C PRO A 125 -1.29 12.40 14.02
N THR A 126 -0.70 13.51 14.45
CA THR A 126 0.77 13.68 14.50
C THR A 126 1.46 12.62 15.35
N TYR A 127 0.90 12.31 16.53
CA TYR A 127 1.47 11.27 17.39
C TYR A 127 1.39 9.87 16.77
N ALA A 128 0.28 9.54 16.11
CA ALA A 128 0.15 8.27 15.42
C ALA A 128 1.09 8.18 14.20
N VAL A 129 1.29 9.28 13.47
CA VAL A 129 2.24 9.33 12.35
C VAL A 129 3.67 9.09 12.83
N LEU A 130 4.10 9.77 13.90
CA LEU A 130 5.45 9.59 14.47
C LEU A 130 5.65 8.17 14.97
N PHE A 131 4.66 7.59 15.65
CA PHE A 131 4.72 6.21 16.13
C PHE A 131 4.83 5.22 14.97
N THR A 132 3.97 5.36 13.96
CA THR A 132 3.98 4.49 12.78
C THR A 132 5.30 4.61 12.01
N ALA A 133 5.80 5.83 11.80
CA ALA A 133 7.08 6.05 11.12
C ALA A 133 8.24 5.41 11.90
N SER A 134 8.28 5.55 13.23
CA SER A 134 9.30 4.94 14.08
C SER A 134 9.23 3.42 14.02
N PHE A 135 8.02 2.85 14.03
CA PHE A 135 7.82 1.41 13.91
C PHE A 135 8.28 0.89 12.55
N CYS A 136 7.94 1.59 11.45
CA CYS A 136 8.44 1.25 10.11
C CYS A 136 9.98 1.27 10.07
N GLN A 137 10.61 2.25 10.72
CA GLN A 137 12.07 2.35 10.78
C GLN A 137 12.70 1.15 11.51
N LEU A 138 12.06 0.67 12.58
CA LEU A 138 12.50 -0.55 13.27
C LEU A 138 12.39 -1.79 12.37
N VAL A 139 11.32 -1.91 11.58
CA VAL A 139 11.13 -3.02 10.64
C VAL A 139 12.21 -3.01 9.54
N LEU A 140 12.68 -1.84 9.12
CA LEU A 140 13.76 -1.70 8.12
C LEU A 140 15.11 -2.22 8.63
N LEU A 141 15.30 -2.40 9.94
CA LEU A 141 16.49 -3.05 10.50
C LEU A 141 16.54 -4.56 10.23
N LEU A 142 15.41 -5.15 9.79
CA LEU A 142 15.36 -6.53 9.30
C LEU A 142 15.93 -6.54 7.87
N ASP A 143 17.17 -6.90 7.74
CA ASP A 143 17.97 -6.84 6.48
C ASP A 143 17.48 -7.77 5.34
N SER A 144 16.31 -8.42 5.46
CA SER A 144 15.81 -9.37 4.46
C SER A 144 14.49 -8.92 3.83
N ILE A 145 14.53 -8.39 2.62
CA ILE A 145 13.36 -7.97 1.82
C ILE A 145 12.36 -9.13 1.64
N ASN A 146 12.85 -10.35 1.43
CA ASN A 146 12.00 -11.53 1.23
C ASN A 146 11.18 -11.86 2.48
N LEU A 147 11.75 -11.71 3.67
CA LEU A 147 11.05 -11.93 4.93
C LEU A 147 9.97 -10.88 5.13
N ILE A 148 10.29 -9.60 4.88
CA ILE A 148 9.33 -8.49 4.97
C ILE A 148 8.17 -8.71 3.99
N ALA A 149 8.44 -9.09 2.74
CA ALA A 149 7.42 -9.37 1.73
C ALA A 149 6.48 -10.53 2.15
N GLN A 150 7.01 -11.59 2.74
CA GLN A 150 6.20 -12.70 3.25
C GLN A 150 5.32 -12.28 4.43
N LEU A 151 5.84 -11.52 5.38
CA LEU A 151 5.08 -11.00 6.52
C LEU A 151 3.95 -10.08 6.05
N VAL A 152 4.23 -9.16 5.13
CA VAL A 152 3.23 -8.27 4.54
C VAL A 152 2.14 -9.09 3.85
N THR A 153 2.50 -10.09 3.05
CA THR A 153 1.53 -10.95 2.36
C THR A 153 0.63 -11.69 3.32
N MET A 154 1.19 -12.33 4.35
CA MET A 154 0.43 -13.07 5.36
C MET A 154 -0.54 -12.17 6.12
N THR A 155 -0.06 -11.01 6.58
CA THR A 155 -0.87 -10.05 7.32
C THR A 155 -1.99 -9.49 6.45
N THR A 156 -1.72 -9.16 5.19
CA THR A 156 -2.71 -8.62 4.27
C THR A 156 -3.79 -9.65 3.92
N LEU A 157 -3.41 -10.91 3.67
CA LEU A 157 -4.37 -11.98 3.42
C LEU A 157 -5.27 -12.23 4.63
N LEU A 158 -4.70 -12.19 5.83
CA LEU A 158 -5.48 -12.32 7.08
C LEU A 158 -6.47 -11.16 7.21
N THR A 159 -6.05 -9.93 6.93
CA THR A 159 -6.91 -8.74 6.96
C THR A 159 -8.05 -8.87 5.96
N PHE A 160 -7.78 -9.31 4.73
CA PHE A 160 -8.83 -9.55 3.72
C PHE A 160 -9.79 -10.67 4.15
N GLY A 161 -9.27 -11.74 4.77
CA GLY A 161 -10.08 -12.83 5.31
C GLY A 161 -11.06 -12.34 6.38
N VAL A 162 -10.56 -11.59 7.36
CA VAL A 162 -11.38 -11.02 8.43
C VAL A 162 -12.41 -10.03 7.87
N LEU A 163 -12.00 -9.15 6.96
CA LEU A 163 -12.89 -8.15 6.35
C LEU A 163 -14.00 -8.80 5.54
N SER A 164 -13.69 -9.84 4.76
CA SER A 164 -14.68 -10.58 3.99
C SER A 164 -15.66 -11.35 4.88
N ALA A 165 -15.17 -11.98 5.95
CA ALA A 165 -16.01 -12.64 6.94
C ALA A 165 -16.97 -11.65 7.66
N ALA A 166 -16.44 -10.49 8.06
CA ALA A 166 -17.25 -9.44 8.68
C ALA A 166 -18.33 -8.90 7.73
N THR A 167 -18.00 -8.66 6.46
CA THR A 167 -18.99 -8.22 5.46
C THR A 167 -20.04 -9.28 5.16
N CYS A 168 -19.69 -10.56 5.14
CA CYS A 168 -20.65 -11.65 5.02
C CYS A 168 -21.59 -11.72 6.23
N ALA A 169 -21.05 -11.59 7.44
CA ALA A 169 -21.83 -11.61 8.67
C ALA A 169 -22.85 -10.45 8.72
N LEU A 170 -22.40 -9.23 8.36
CA LEU A 170 -23.28 -8.04 8.30
C LEU A 170 -24.39 -8.14 7.23
N LYS A 171 -24.18 -8.92 6.18
CA LYS A 171 -25.16 -9.08 5.10
C LYS A 171 -26.14 -10.23 5.36
N ALA A 172 -25.78 -11.15 6.26
CA ALA A 172 -26.60 -12.31 6.62
C ALA A 172 -27.56 -12.03 7.80
N GLY A 173 -27.33 -10.97 8.60
CA GLY A 173 -28.21 -10.48 9.65
C GLY A 173 -29.06 -9.31 9.19
#